data_880254d6363efa50fe2254366c8b5dd7
#
_entry.id   880254d6363efa50fe2254366c8b5dd7
#
_cell.length_a   1.000
_cell.length_b   1.000
_cell.length_c   1.000
_cell.angle_alpha   90.00
_cell.angle_beta   90.00
_cell.angle_gamma   90.00
#
_symmetry.space_group_name_H-M   'P 1'
#
loop_
_entity.id
_entity.type
_entity.pdbx_description
1 polymer ?
#
loop_
_entity_poly.entity_id
_entity_poly.type
_entity_poly.pdbx_seq_one_letter_code
_entity_poly.pdbx_strand_id
1 'polypeptide(L)'
;MYRKGRLSTLLQHQAEIHANRKSTTMNELGQYPIVDTVIGNMHCGVIPQTGGLLSGRTAETTLARTTHKIVCRYHNDIEPDMWLIIEGQKYNILYVMDPYLNKERLEIFTEVVI
;
A
#
# COMPACT_ATOMS: atom_id res chain seq x y z
N MET A 1 -27.07 0.89 2.45
CA MET A 1 -26.64 2.22 2.01
C MET A 1 -25.27 2.54 2.58
N TYR A 2 -24.40 3.08 1.76
CA TYR A 2 -23.10 3.52 2.24
C TYR A 2 -23.26 4.73 3.15
N ARG A 3 -22.58 4.71 4.27
CA ARG A 3 -22.58 5.85 5.18
C ARG A 3 -21.21 6.49 5.20
N LYS A 4 -21.20 7.80 4.99
CA LYS A 4 -20.00 8.57 5.10
C LYS A 4 -19.42 8.41 6.51
N GLY A 5 -18.13 8.24 6.59
CA GLY A 5 -17.47 8.06 7.87
C GLY A 5 -17.43 6.64 8.37
N ARG A 6 -18.10 5.72 7.69
CA ARG A 6 -18.05 4.32 8.06
C ARG A 6 -16.82 3.64 7.44
N LEU A 7 -15.68 4.25 7.66
CA LEU A 7 -14.43 3.69 7.18
C LEU A 7 -14.21 2.28 7.72
N SER A 8 -14.58 2.05 8.97
CA SER A 8 -14.40 0.75 9.61
C SER A 8 -15.13 -0.38 8.89
N THR A 9 -16.24 -0.10 8.19
CA THR A 9 -16.94 -1.15 7.44
C THR A 9 -16.20 -1.53 6.15
N LEU A 10 -15.31 -0.68 5.67
CA LEU A 10 -14.50 -0.95 4.49
C LEU A 10 -13.20 -1.66 4.86
N LEU A 11 -12.77 -1.57 6.10
CA LEU A 11 -11.46 -2.06 6.54
C LEU A 11 -11.56 -3.50 7.01
N GLN A 12 -11.86 -4.41 6.09
CA GLN A 12 -12.14 -5.80 6.41
C GLN A 12 -10.92 -6.71 6.30
N HIS A 13 -9.83 -6.22 5.75
CA HIS A 13 -8.61 -6.99 5.57
C HIS A 13 -7.52 -6.44 6.48
N GLN A 14 -6.56 -7.30 6.78
CA GLN A 14 -5.41 -6.87 7.55
C GLN A 14 -4.16 -6.97 6.66
N ALA A 15 -3.38 -5.90 6.66
CA ALA A 15 -2.17 -5.82 5.86
C ALA A 15 -0.96 -5.69 6.76
N GLU A 16 0.13 -6.36 6.36
CA GLU A 16 1.44 -6.09 6.92
C GLU A 16 2.12 -5.06 6.03
N ILE A 17 2.70 -4.04 6.64
CA ILE A 17 3.43 -3.01 5.92
C ILE A 17 4.90 -3.37 5.94
N HIS A 18 5.47 -3.56 4.76
CA HIS A 18 6.86 -3.97 4.60
C HIS A 18 7.67 -2.87 3.95
N ALA A 19 8.92 -2.76 4.36
CA ALA A 19 9.86 -1.82 3.75
C ALA A 19 11.25 -2.41 3.81
N ASN A 20 12.11 -1.94 2.93
CA ASN A 20 13.52 -2.25 3.01
C ASN A 20 14.16 -1.31 4.03
N ARG A 21 14.79 -1.89 5.03
CA ARG A 21 15.47 -1.14 6.10
C ARG A 21 16.86 -1.68 6.30
N LYS A 22 17.76 -0.81 6.71
CA LYS A 22 19.10 -1.21 7.07
C LYS A 22 19.04 -2.09 8.30
N SER A 23 19.70 -3.24 8.24
CA SER A 23 19.77 -4.14 9.38
C SER A 23 20.52 -3.48 10.54
N THR A 24 20.13 -3.83 11.77
CA THR A 24 20.88 -3.39 12.95
C THR A 24 22.04 -4.30 13.25
N THR A 25 22.16 -5.41 12.52
CA THR A 25 23.23 -6.40 12.71
C THR A 25 24.19 -6.35 11.56
N MET A 26 25.48 -6.21 11.85
CA MET A 26 26.52 -6.17 10.85
C MET A 26 26.74 -7.58 10.29
N ASN A 27 26.95 -7.69 8.97
CA ASN A 27 27.27 -8.97 8.36
C ASN A 27 28.78 -9.26 8.49
N GLU A 28 29.24 -10.39 7.93
CA GLU A 28 30.63 -10.81 8.02
C GLU A 28 31.59 -9.83 7.37
N LEU A 29 31.12 -9.04 6.42
CA LEU A 29 31.93 -8.06 5.71
C LEU A 29 31.96 -6.69 6.41
N GLY A 30 31.34 -6.58 7.59
CA GLY A 30 31.29 -5.33 8.32
C GLY A 30 30.25 -4.36 7.80
N GLN A 31 29.29 -4.84 7.03
CA GLN A 31 28.25 -4.00 6.41
C GLN A 31 26.89 -4.27 7.07
N TYR A 32 26.03 -3.27 7.01
CA TYR A 32 24.63 -3.40 7.46
C TYR A 32 23.77 -3.62 6.24
N PRO A 33 23.38 -4.87 5.96
CA PRO A 33 22.59 -5.15 4.76
C PRO A 33 21.19 -4.55 4.86
N ILE A 34 20.58 -4.34 3.70
CA ILE A 34 19.20 -3.91 3.61
C ILE A 34 18.33 -5.16 3.61
N VAL A 35 17.37 -5.21 4.52
CA VAL A 35 16.52 -6.38 4.68
C VAL A 35 15.05 -5.98 4.66
N ASP A 36 14.22 -6.92 4.23
CA ASP A 36 12.76 -6.80 4.31
C ASP A 36 12.37 -6.73 5.78
N THR A 37 11.66 -5.69 6.14
CA THR A 37 11.29 -5.44 7.53
C THR A 37 9.80 -5.11 7.60
N VAL A 38 9.09 -5.80 8.49
CA VAL A 38 7.70 -5.45 8.79
C VAL A 38 7.72 -4.23 9.69
N ILE A 39 7.19 -3.11 9.19
CA ILE A 39 7.19 -1.87 9.98
C ILE A 39 5.86 -1.63 10.67
N GLY A 40 4.83 -2.41 10.36
CA GLY A 40 3.55 -2.27 11.04
C GLY A 40 2.49 -3.13 10.41
N ASN A 41 1.33 -3.07 11.03
CA ASN A 41 0.11 -3.74 10.55
C ASN A 41 -1.01 -2.73 10.52
N MET A 42 -1.97 -2.94 9.63
CA MET A 42 -3.13 -2.06 9.56
C MET A 42 -4.33 -2.82 9.04
N HIS A 43 -5.50 -2.32 9.36
CA HIS A 43 -6.72 -2.78 8.71
C HIS A 43 -6.94 -1.96 7.45
N CYS A 44 -7.40 -2.62 6.40
CA CYS A 44 -7.55 -1.96 5.11
C CYS A 44 -8.71 -2.53 4.31
N GLY A 45 -9.16 -1.75 3.33
CA GLY A 45 -10.08 -2.20 2.31
C GLY A 45 -9.33 -2.37 1.00
N VAL A 46 -9.71 -3.38 0.22
CA VAL A 46 -9.06 -3.68 -1.04
C VAL A 46 -10.09 -3.50 -2.15
N ILE A 47 -9.79 -2.60 -3.07
CA ILE A 47 -10.71 -2.26 -4.16
C ILE A 47 -10.01 -2.55 -5.49
N PRO A 48 -10.45 -3.57 -6.22
CA PRO A 48 -9.86 -3.85 -7.53
C PRO A 48 -10.10 -2.69 -8.50
N GLN A 49 -9.10 -2.38 -9.28
CA GLN A 49 -9.20 -1.37 -10.32
C GLN A 49 -9.24 -2.09 -11.66
N THR A 50 -10.37 -2.03 -12.31
CA THR A 50 -10.57 -2.78 -13.54
C THR A 50 -10.85 -1.84 -14.71
N GLY A 51 -10.94 -2.44 -15.85
CA GLY A 51 -11.09 -1.88 -17.18
C GLY A 51 -11.36 -0.39 -17.34
N GLY A 52 -12.39 0.14 -16.70
CA GLY A 52 -12.75 1.54 -16.87
C GLY A 52 -11.64 2.51 -16.46
N LEU A 53 -10.94 2.21 -15.39
CA LEU A 53 -9.87 3.08 -14.92
C LEU A 53 -8.68 3.06 -15.87
N LEU A 54 -8.36 1.88 -16.42
CA LEU A 54 -7.18 1.71 -17.24
C LEU A 54 -7.43 2.03 -18.72
N SER A 55 -8.69 2.07 -19.12
CA SER A 55 -9.06 2.31 -20.50
C SER A 55 -8.58 3.68 -20.97
N GLY A 56 -7.91 3.72 -22.12
CA GLY A 56 -7.42 4.95 -22.69
C GLY A 56 -6.17 5.53 -22.03
N ARG A 57 -5.58 4.81 -21.11
CA ARG A 57 -4.37 5.25 -20.42
C ARG A 57 -3.14 4.61 -21.02
N THR A 58 -2.02 5.30 -20.90
CA THR A 58 -0.75 4.69 -21.30
C THR A 58 -0.24 3.78 -20.19
N ALA A 59 0.53 2.76 -20.56
CA ALA A 59 1.05 1.80 -19.60
C ALA A 59 2.08 2.41 -18.65
N GLU A 60 2.62 3.57 -18.97
CA GLU A 60 3.62 4.21 -18.14
C GLU A 60 3.05 5.01 -16.99
N THR A 61 1.76 5.32 -17.00
CA THR A 61 1.18 6.12 -15.92
C THR A 61 0.97 5.25 -14.68
N THR A 62 1.04 5.86 -13.51
CA THR A 62 0.77 5.17 -12.26
C THR A 62 -0.64 4.59 -12.25
N LEU A 63 -1.62 5.34 -12.75
CA LEU A 63 -3.00 4.86 -12.79
C LEU A 63 -3.15 3.65 -13.70
N ALA A 64 -2.45 3.65 -14.85
CA ALA A 64 -2.52 2.51 -15.77
C ALA A 64 -1.91 1.25 -15.17
N ARG A 65 -0.91 1.39 -14.29
CA ARG A 65 -0.27 0.26 -13.63
C ARG A 65 -1.00 -0.22 -12.39
N THR A 66 -1.91 0.60 -11.87
CA THR A 66 -2.62 0.28 -10.63
C THR A 66 -3.58 -0.87 -10.84
N THR A 67 -3.43 -1.93 -10.07
CA THR A 67 -4.34 -3.08 -10.09
C THR A 67 -5.35 -3.02 -8.96
N HIS A 68 -4.95 -2.46 -7.82
CA HIS A 68 -5.79 -2.38 -6.62
C HIS A 68 -5.56 -1.08 -5.91
N LYS A 69 -6.65 -0.49 -5.42
CA LYS A 69 -6.59 0.64 -4.52
C LYS A 69 -6.83 0.13 -3.11
N ILE A 70 -5.91 0.45 -2.21
CA ILE A 70 -6.00 0.04 -0.82
C ILE A 70 -6.39 1.25 0.00
N VAL A 71 -7.44 1.12 0.79
CA VAL A 71 -7.93 2.21 1.64
C VAL A 71 -7.64 1.85 3.09
N CYS A 72 -7.06 2.78 3.84
CA CYS A 72 -6.77 2.56 5.25
C CYS A 72 -6.90 3.88 6.01
N ARG A 73 -6.82 3.80 7.33
CA ARG A 73 -6.77 5.01 8.15
C ARG A 73 -5.43 5.71 7.92
N TYR A 74 -5.39 6.99 8.20
CA TYR A 74 -4.18 7.77 8.00
C TYR A 74 -3.00 7.13 8.73
N HIS A 75 -1.87 7.08 8.06
CA HIS A 75 -0.64 6.50 8.59
C HIS A 75 0.51 7.25 7.94
N ASN A 76 1.34 7.90 8.73
CA ASN A 76 2.37 8.78 8.17
C ASN A 76 3.63 8.07 7.73
N ASP A 77 3.73 6.75 7.92
CA ASP A 77 4.94 6.00 7.58
C ASP A 77 4.85 5.26 6.26
N ILE A 78 3.73 5.37 5.55
CA ILE A 78 3.52 4.64 4.30
C ILE A 78 4.01 5.51 3.14
N GLU A 79 4.91 4.95 2.34
CA GLU A 79 5.53 5.66 1.23
C GLU A 79 5.61 4.75 0.00
N PRO A 80 5.74 5.31 -1.20
CA PRO A 80 6.09 4.52 -2.38
C PRO A 80 7.38 3.73 -2.13
N ASP A 81 7.56 2.64 -2.85
CA ASP A 81 8.65 1.68 -2.71
C ASP A 81 8.52 0.73 -1.52
N MET A 82 7.56 0.96 -0.66
CA MET A 82 7.13 -0.04 0.33
C MET A 82 6.15 -0.99 -0.34
N TRP A 83 5.78 -2.03 0.37
CA TRP A 83 4.77 -2.97 -0.12
C TRP A 83 3.92 -3.49 1.02
N LEU A 84 2.78 -4.02 0.65
CA LEU A 84 1.82 -4.57 1.59
C LEU A 84 1.67 -6.06 1.33
N ILE A 85 1.51 -6.83 2.39
CA ILE A 85 1.15 -8.24 2.29
C ILE A 85 -0.27 -8.37 2.86
N ILE A 86 -1.19 -8.79 2.01
CA ILE A 86 -2.59 -8.97 2.38
C ILE A 86 -2.99 -10.37 1.98
N GLU A 87 -3.35 -11.20 2.94
CA GLU A 87 -3.73 -12.60 2.72
C GLU A 87 -2.68 -13.34 1.88
N GLY A 88 -1.42 -13.11 2.18
CA GLY A 88 -0.31 -13.77 1.50
C GLY A 88 0.05 -13.20 0.15
N GLN A 89 -0.66 -12.18 -0.33
CA GLN A 89 -0.41 -11.58 -1.63
C GLN A 89 0.35 -10.26 -1.46
N LYS A 90 1.36 -10.05 -2.29
CA LYS A 90 2.19 -8.85 -2.25
C LYS A 90 1.62 -7.77 -3.17
N TYR A 91 1.54 -6.55 -2.65
CA TYR A 91 1.07 -5.37 -3.39
C TYR A 91 2.12 -4.27 -3.28
N ASN A 92 2.78 -3.97 -4.38
CA ASN A 92 3.76 -2.88 -4.41
C ASN A 92 3.05 -1.53 -4.39
N ILE A 93 3.51 -0.63 -3.55
CA ILE A 93 2.93 0.70 -3.43
C ILE A 93 3.49 1.59 -4.53
N LEU A 94 2.62 2.11 -5.38
CA LEU A 94 3.00 3.01 -6.46
C LEU A 94 2.81 4.47 -6.07
N TYR A 95 1.73 4.77 -5.34
CA TYR A 95 1.38 6.13 -5.00
C TYR A 95 0.50 6.14 -3.76
N VAL A 96 0.68 7.15 -2.91
CA VAL A 96 -0.10 7.31 -1.68
C VAL A 96 -0.76 8.67 -1.72
N MET A 97 -2.06 8.72 -1.43
CA MET A 97 -2.82 9.95 -1.44
C MET A 97 -3.62 10.10 -0.16
N ASP A 98 -3.59 11.31 0.40
CA ASP A 98 -4.50 11.73 1.46
C ASP A 98 -5.59 12.53 0.75
N PRO A 99 -6.76 11.93 0.49
CA PRO A 99 -7.69 12.48 -0.50
C PRO A 99 -8.24 13.86 -0.17
N TYR A 100 -8.33 14.22 1.08
CA TYR A 100 -8.87 15.53 1.44
C TYR A 100 -7.89 16.35 2.26
N LEU A 101 -6.65 15.89 2.33
CA LEU A 101 -5.59 16.54 3.10
C LEU A 101 -5.97 16.75 4.56
N ASN A 102 -6.86 15.91 5.08
CA ASN A 102 -7.35 16.03 6.46
C ASN A 102 -6.80 14.95 7.39
N LYS A 103 -5.89 14.11 6.88
CA LYS A 103 -5.22 13.07 7.68
C LYS A 103 -6.21 12.11 8.33
N GLU A 104 -7.29 11.81 7.63
CA GLU A 104 -8.30 10.89 8.12
C GLU A 104 -8.08 9.50 7.55
N ARG A 105 -7.76 9.42 6.26
CA ARG A 105 -7.52 8.15 5.58
C ARG A 105 -6.52 8.32 4.46
N LEU A 106 -5.99 7.19 4.01
CA LEU A 106 -5.12 7.14 2.84
C LEU A 106 -5.75 6.28 1.76
N GLU A 107 -5.51 6.66 0.53
CA GLU A 107 -5.75 5.81 -0.63
C GLU A 107 -4.40 5.45 -1.22
N ILE A 108 -4.11 4.16 -1.24
CA ILE A 108 -2.81 3.65 -1.67
C ILE A 108 -3.02 2.92 -2.98
N PHE A 109 -2.39 3.41 -4.03
CA PHE A 109 -2.49 2.81 -5.35
C PHE A 109 -1.37 1.80 -5.49
N THR A 110 -1.75 0.55 -5.75
CA THR A 110 -0.82 -0.57 -5.71
C THR A 110 -0.89 -1.40 -6.98
N GLU A 111 0.17 -2.16 -7.18
CA GLU A 111 0.25 -3.14 -8.25
C GLU A 111 0.50 -4.50 -7.62
N VAL A 112 -0.40 -5.46 -7.88
CA VAL A 112 -0.24 -6.79 -7.33
C VAL A 112 0.94 -7.49 -7.99
N VAL A 113 1.71 -8.21 -7.21
CA VAL A 113 2.85 -8.99 -7.71
C VAL A 113 2.38 -10.43 -7.84
N ILE A 114 2.34 -10.89 -9.05
CA ILE A 114 1.88 -12.23 -9.38
C ILE A 114 3.06 -13.19 -9.39
#